data_53dd9be8fadb81600e233245556bf81d
#
_entry.id   53dd9be8fadb81600e233245556bf81d
#
_cell.length_a   1.000
_cell.length_b   1.000
_cell.length_c   1.000
_cell.angle_alpha   90.00
_cell.angle_beta   90.00
_cell.angle_gamma   90.00
#
_symmetry.space_group_name_H-M   'P 1'
#
loop_
_entity.id
_entity.type
_entity.pdbx_description
1 polymer ?
#
loop_
_entity_poly.entity_id
_entity_poly.type
_entity_poly.pdbx_seq_one_letter_code
_entity_poly.pdbx_strand_id
1 'polypeptide(L)'
;MTRKRLHIKVSRSCNNNCLFCLDDRGLRTDAAPDEVRELLEKNRDLGEMLFTCGEPTLHPRLPEFIAMARRAGYRSIGLVTNGRRLSYPAYCEKILACGLSELTVSIHGAGARVHDGVTRAKGSFDQTLAGLRNAAAGKKRFGLRLVTSTVVTARNLGHLPEILPFLSGLEVDTMVLNVVEPSGEARRRFEKLAPPYREFSAGIGKALQGFSGRSRVVVEGLPFCLCEGFLEAAGLREEIHLLEGKELKALPPDRFHVKTAACTGCRVSHLCPGIFKVYAVSRGTSELRKL
;
A
#
# COMPACT_ATOMS: atom_id res chain seq x y z
N MET A 1 20.28 1.18 -1.67
CA MET A 1 19.87 2.39 -0.93
C MET A 1 18.40 2.26 -0.59
N THR A 2 18.02 2.51 0.66
CA THR A 2 16.63 2.51 1.10
C THR A 2 15.93 3.74 0.50
N ARG A 3 14.80 3.57 -0.16
CA ARG A 3 13.99 4.68 -0.69
C ARG A 3 13.40 5.46 0.48
N LYS A 4 13.54 6.78 0.46
CA LYS A 4 12.99 7.69 1.47
C LYS A 4 11.85 8.48 0.86
N ARG A 5 10.70 8.50 1.51
CA ARG A 5 9.51 9.16 0.99
C ARG A 5 8.74 9.86 2.11
N LEU A 6 8.34 11.11 1.87
CA LEU A 6 7.43 11.84 2.76
C LEU A 6 6.01 11.32 2.60
N HIS A 7 5.39 10.87 3.69
CA HIS A 7 3.98 10.47 3.69
C HIS A 7 3.14 11.54 4.40
N ILE A 8 2.18 12.12 3.69
CA ILE A 8 1.27 13.13 4.24
C ILE A 8 -0.13 12.53 4.34
N LYS A 9 -0.65 12.48 5.56
CA LYS A 9 -2.05 12.14 5.84
C LYS A 9 -2.89 13.40 5.63
N VAL A 10 -3.79 13.39 4.65
CA VAL A 10 -4.59 14.58 4.31
C VAL A 10 -6.04 14.48 4.77
N SER A 11 -6.60 13.29 4.89
CA SER A 11 -7.98 13.11 5.32
C SER A 11 -8.08 12.05 6.42
N ARG A 12 -8.91 12.32 7.42
CA ARG A 12 -9.33 11.34 8.42
C ARG A 12 -10.52 10.51 7.97
N SER A 13 -11.26 11.01 7.00
CA SER A 13 -12.47 10.37 6.48
C SER A 13 -12.12 9.28 5.48
N CYS A 14 -12.90 8.21 5.48
CA CYS A 14 -12.82 7.16 4.48
C CYS A 14 -14.23 6.61 4.21
N ASN A 15 -14.55 6.40 2.94
CA ASN A 15 -15.81 5.79 2.52
C ASN A 15 -15.76 4.25 2.45
N ASN A 16 -14.64 3.64 2.88
CA ASN A 16 -14.50 2.21 3.18
C ASN A 16 -14.38 1.97 4.69
N ASN A 17 -14.57 0.70 5.10
CA ASN A 17 -14.46 0.25 6.48
C ASN A 17 -13.60 -1.02 6.58
N CYS A 18 -12.42 -1.02 5.94
CA CYS A 18 -11.58 -2.18 5.73
C CYS A 18 -11.25 -2.94 7.02
N LEU A 19 -11.28 -4.28 6.95
CA LEU A 19 -10.95 -5.18 8.06
C LEU A 19 -9.51 -5.01 8.57
N PHE A 20 -8.62 -4.56 7.70
CA PHE A 20 -7.18 -4.42 7.92
C PHE A 20 -6.73 -2.96 8.02
N CYS A 21 -7.64 -2.00 8.20
CA CYS A 21 -7.28 -0.58 8.21
C CYS A 21 -6.19 -0.29 9.25
N LEU A 22 -5.10 0.32 8.79
CA LEU A 22 -3.98 0.72 9.64
C LEU A 22 -4.26 2.03 10.38
N ASP A 23 -5.21 2.83 9.90
CA ASP A 23 -5.51 4.14 10.44
C ASP A 23 -6.38 4.03 11.68
N ASP A 24 -5.90 4.62 12.77
CA ASP A 24 -6.63 4.70 14.02
C ASP A 24 -7.65 5.86 13.90
N ARG A 25 -8.87 5.53 13.53
CA ARG A 25 -9.95 6.46 13.16
C ARG A 25 -10.33 7.52 14.24
N GLY A 26 -9.60 7.54 15.36
CA GLY A 26 -10.07 8.21 16.57
C GLY A 26 -9.75 9.69 16.72
N LEU A 27 -8.74 10.28 16.09
CA LEU A 27 -8.14 11.48 16.69
C LEU A 27 -7.68 12.60 15.76
N ARG A 28 -8.03 12.66 14.45
CA ARG A 28 -7.44 13.70 13.58
C ARG A 28 -8.45 14.50 12.80
N THR A 29 -8.16 15.78 12.69
CA THR A 29 -8.78 16.71 11.73
C THR A 29 -8.17 16.46 10.36
N ASP A 30 -8.90 16.81 9.29
CA ASP A 30 -8.32 16.88 7.95
C ASP A 30 -7.18 17.91 7.94
N ALA A 31 -6.16 17.67 7.08
CA ALA A 31 -4.98 18.52 7.03
C ALA A 31 -5.33 19.95 6.58
N ALA A 32 -4.81 20.95 7.28
CA ALA A 32 -4.94 22.34 6.87
C ALA A 32 -3.93 22.68 5.75
N PRO A 33 -4.27 23.59 4.82
CA PRO A 33 -3.38 23.93 3.70
C PRO A 33 -2.02 24.48 4.12
N ASP A 34 -1.99 25.29 5.16
CA ASP A 34 -0.74 25.86 5.64
C ASP A 34 0.17 24.80 6.27
N GLU A 35 -0.43 23.82 6.97
CA GLU A 35 0.30 22.65 7.48
C GLU A 35 0.91 21.85 6.32
N VAL A 36 0.13 21.58 5.27
CA VAL A 36 0.62 20.83 4.09
C VAL A 36 1.75 21.60 3.40
N ARG A 37 1.61 22.93 3.25
CA ARG A 37 2.63 23.79 2.65
C ARG A 37 3.93 23.73 3.44
N GLU A 38 3.87 24.00 4.74
CA GLU A 38 5.03 23.97 5.64
C GLU A 38 5.78 22.64 5.57
N LEU A 39 5.01 21.53 5.56
CA LEU A 39 5.57 20.20 5.48
C LEU A 39 6.31 19.94 4.17
N LEU A 40 5.69 20.32 3.06
CA LEU A 40 6.28 20.16 1.73
C LEU A 40 7.57 20.99 1.62
N GLU A 41 7.56 22.23 2.08
CA GLU A 41 8.75 23.10 2.04
C GLU A 41 9.90 22.58 2.92
N LYS A 42 9.57 22.17 4.14
CA LYS A 42 10.55 21.68 5.12
C LYS A 42 11.24 20.37 4.71
N ASN A 43 10.56 19.53 3.93
CA ASN A 43 11.00 18.18 3.57
C ASN A 43 11.26 17.99 2.07
N ARG A 44 11.44 19.07 1.33
CA ARG A 44 11.68 19.02 -0.13
C ARG A 44 12.90 18.19 -0.53
N ASP A 45 13.90 18.09 0.36
CA ASP A 45 15.14 17.32 0.13
C ASP A 45 14.90 15.83 -0.08
N LEU A 46 13.79 15.29 0.44
CA LEU A 46 13.37 13.93 0.19
C LEU A 46 13.05 13.68 -1.29
N GLY A 47 12.61 14.71 -2.02
CA GLY A 47 12.34 14.67 -3.45
C GLY A 47 11.17 13.77 -3.87
N GLU A 48 10.66 12.93 -2.97
CA GLU A 48 9.54 12.01 -3.19
C GLU A 48 8.51 12.14 -2.06
N MET A 49 7.24 12.16 -2.43
CA MET A 49 6.17 12.23 -1.45
C MET A 49 4.94 11.42 -1.85
N LEU A 50 4.07 11.15 -0.87
CA LEU A 50 2.87 10.35 -1.02
C LEU A 50 1.73 10.93 -0.18
N PHE A 51 0.61 11.26 -0.81
CA PHE A 51 -0.63 11.53 -0.10
C PHE A 51 -1.33 10.22 0.24
N THR A 52 -1.64 10.00 1.52
CA THR A 52 -2.13 8.70 2.00
C THR A 52 -2.99 8.86 3.26
N CYS A 53 -3.51 7.74 3.76
CA CYS A 53 -4.32 7.56 4.95
C CYS A 53 -5.71 8.21 4.90
N GLY A 54 -6.67 7.58 5.59
CA GLY A 54 -8.07 7.82 5.33
C GLY A 54 -8.39 7.53 3.86
N GLU A 55 -9.10 8.43 3.22
CA GLU A 55 -9.27 8.46 1.76
C GLU A 55 -8.97 9.87 1.25
N PRO A 56 -7.78 10.11 0.70
CA PRO A 56 -7.36 11.45 0.29
C PRO A 56 -8.29 12.12 -0.72
N THR A 57 -8.93 11.33 -1.61
CA THR A 57 -9.85 11.90 -2.61
C THR A 57 -11.13 12.48 -2.00
N LEU A 58 -11.43 12.20 -0.74
CA LEU A 58 -12.52 12.86 -0.03
C LEU A 58 -12.17 14.27 0.43
N HIS A 59 -10.87 14.60 0.54
CA HIS A 59 -10.44 15.94 0.91
C HIS A 59 -10.70 16.93 -0.22
N PRO A 60 -11.47 18.02 0.01
CA PRO A 60 -11.90 18.93 -1.07
C PRO A 60 -10.71 19.67 -1.72
N ARG A 61 -9.63 19.87 -0.98
CA ARG A 61 -8.43 20.59 -1.43
C ARG A 61 -7.30 19.68 -1.93
N LEU A 62 -7.53 18.37 -2.13
CA LEU A 62 -6.51 17.46 -2.63
C LEU A 62 -5.84 17.96 -3.94
N PRO A 63 -6.58 18.48 -4.96
CA PRO A 63 -5.95 19.01 -6.16
C PRO A 63 -4.95 20.15 -5.86
N GLU A 64 -5.28 21.01 -4.90
CA GLU A 64 -4.41 22.10 -4.47
C GLU A 64 -3.12 21.56 -3.80
N PHE A 65 -3.25 20.55 -2.95
CA PHE A 65 -2.11 19.92 -2.29
C PHE A 65 -1.14 19.27 -3.28
N ILE A 66 -1.67 18.58 -4.30
CA ILE A 66 -0.85 18.02 -5.38
C ILE A 66 -0.09 19.14 -6.12
N ALA A 67 -0.80 20.23 -6.44
CA ALA A 67 -0.17 21.38 -7.10
C ALA A 67 0.87 22.08 -6.19
N MET A 68 0.66 22.12 -4.87
CA MET A 68 1.66 22.61 -3.91
C MET A 68 2.92 21.75 -3.94
N ALA A 69 2.79 20.42 -3.89
CA ALA A 69 3.93 19.50 -3.95
C ALA A 69 4.75 19.69 -5.24
N ARG A 70 4.06 19.88 -6.37
CA ARG A 70 4.71 20.18 -7.65
C ARG A 70 5.49 21.50 -7.62
N ARG A 71 4.90 22.57 -7.07
CA ARG A 71 5.58 23.88 -6.92
C ARG A 71 6.76 23.82 -5.95
N ALA A 72 6.69 22.97 -4.91
CA ALA A 72 7.79 22.74 -3.98
C ALA A 72 8.96 21.94 -4.60
N GLY A 73 8.81 21.44 -5.85
CA GLY A 73 9.90 20.77 -6.57
C GLY A 73 10.01 19.26 -6.33
N TYR A 74 8.97 18.62 -5.79
CA TYR A 74 8.98 17.16 -5.65
C TYR A 74 9.02 16.48 -7.02
N ARG A 75 9.97 15.58 -7.20
CA ARG A 75 10.18 14.81 -8.44
C ARG A 75 9.19 13.67 -8.61
N SER A 76 8.76 13.09 -7.48
CA SER A 76 7.76 12.03 -7.43
C SER A 76 6.65 12.42 -6.48
N ILE A 77 5.42 12.53 -7.00
CA ILE A 77 4.22 12.86 -6.24
C ILE A 77 3.25 11.71 -6.41
N GLY A 78 3.05 10.96 -5.32
CA GLY A 78 2.17 9.79 -5.27
C GLY A 78 0.85 10.07 -4.58
N LEU A 79 -0.15 9.28 -4.93
CA LEU A 79 -1.45 9.22 -4.27
C LEU A 79 -1.84 7.77 -4.02
N VAL A 80 -2.16 7.42 -2.76
CA VAL A 80 -2.80 6.15 -2.42
C VAL A 80 -4.27 6.40 -2.15
N THR A 81 -5.13 5.68 -2.86
CA THR A 81 -6.59 5.86 -2.78
C THR A 81 -7.31 4.52 -2.90
N ASN A 82 -8.51 4.44 -2.35
CA ASN A 82 -9.40 3.31 -2.63
C ASN A 82 -10.03 3.38 -4.04
N GLY A 83 -9.79 4.43 -4.79
CA GLY A 83 -10.19 4.59 -6.18
C GLY A 83 -11.67 4.92 -6.40
N ARG A 84 -12.53 4.89 -5.39
CA ARG A 84 -13.97 5.01 -5.54
C ARG A 84 -14.41 6.35 -6.16
N ARG A 85 -13.81 7.48 -5.74
CA ARG A 85 -14.12 8.79 -6.35
C ARG A 85 -13.55 8.96 -7.76
N LEU A 86 -12.54 8.18 -8.13
CA LEU A 86 -12.03 8.18 -9.50
C LEU A 86 -13.01 7.53 -10.50
N SER A 87 -14.09 6.89 -10.03
CA SER A 87 -15.19 6.42 -10.88
C SER A 87 -15.91 7.54 -11.62
N TYR A 88 -15.81 8.78 -11.13
CA TYR A 88 -16.28 9.97 -11.83
C TYR A 88 -15.22 10.47 -12.81
N PRO A 89 -15.39 10.32 -14.15
CA PRO A 89 -14.33 10.61 -15.14
C PRO A 89 -13.76 12.01 -15.03
N ALA A 90 -14.61 13.03 -14.89
CA ALA A 90 -14.17 14.43 -14.77
C ALA A 90 -13.33 14.68 -13.51
N TYR A 91 -13.66 14.02 -12.39
CA TYR A 91 -12.85 14.10 -11.17
C TYR A 91 -11.52 13.36 -11.33
N CYS A 92 -11.52 12.18 -11.93
CA CYS A 92 -10.30 11.44 -12.22
C CYS A 92 -9.36 12.26 -13.08
N GLU A 93 -9.83 12.81 -14.21
CA GLU A 93 -9.05 13.67 -15.09
C GLU A 93 -8.48 14.89 -14.35
N LYS A 94 -9.31 15.58 -13.55
CA LYS A 94 -8.86 16.70 -12.71
C LYS A 94 -7.69 16.32 -11.80
N ILE A 95 -7.76 15.17 -11.13
CA ILE A 95 -6.70 14.71 -10.20
C ILE A 95 -5.42 14.37 -10.98
N LEU A 96 -5.52 13.65 -12.09
CA LEU A 96 -4.38 13.29 -12.92
C LEU A 96 -3.68 14.53 -13.50
N ALA A 97 -4.45 15.53 -13.93
CA ALA A 97 -3.93 16.78 -14.48
C ALA A 97 -3.17 17.65 -13.46
N CYS A 98 -3.34 17.42 -12.15
CA CYS A 98 -2.61 18.17 -11.12
C CYS A 98 -1.11 17.84 -11.04
N GLY A 99 -0.64 16.78 -11.71
CA GLY A 99 0.77 16.45 -11.81
C GLY A 99 1.21 15.30 -10.91
N LEU A 100 0.34 14.32 -10.69
CA LEU A 100 0.72 13.04 -10.10
C LEU A 100 1.70 12.30 -11.01
N SER A 101 2.73 11.70 -10.43
CA SER A 101 3.64 10.77 -11.10
C SER A 101 3.30 9.30 -10.79
N GLU A 102 2.64 9.03 -9.67
CA GLU A 102 2.26 7.70 -9.24
C GLU A 102 0.86 7.70 -8.63
N LEU A 103 0.02 6.77 -9.06
CA LEU A 103 -1.29 6.52 -8.47
C LEU A 103 -1.35 5.07 -8.03
N THR A 104 -1.56 4.85 -6.74
CA THR A 104 -1.78 3.53 -6.16
C THR A 104 -3.25 3.37 -5.80
N VAL A 105 -3.92 2.42 -6.45
CA VAL A 105 -5.33 2.09 -6.19
C VAL A 105 -5.42 0.82 -5.36
N SER A 106 -6.10 0.90 -4.22
CA SER A 106 -6.33 -0.24 -3.33
C SER A 106 -7.46 -1.11 -3.85
N ILE A 107 -7.14 -2.35 -4.26
CA ILE A 107 -8.12 -3.33 -4.75
C ILE A 107 -7.78 -4.72 -4.22
N HIS A 108 -8.77 -5.43 -3.67
CA HIS A 108 -8.53 -6.62 -2.83
C HIS A 108 -9.23 -7.89 -3.33
N GLY A 109 -9.75 -7.86 -4.56
CA GLY A 109 -10.45 -8.98 -5.19
C GLY A 109 -10.68 -8.73 -6.67
N ALA A 110 -10.89 -9.77 -7.45
CA ALA A 110 -11.30 -9.71 -8.85
C ALA A 110 -12.83 -9.59 -9.03
N GLY A 111 -13.58 -9.49 -7.93
CA GLY A 111 -15.04 -9.33 -7.93
C GLY A 111 -15.57 -8.79 -6.60
N ALA A 112 -16.82 -8.30 -6.63
CA ALA A 112 -17.48 -7.63 -5.51
C ALA A 112 -17.50 -8.50 -4.23
N ARG A 113 -17.78 -9.79 -4.34
CA ARG A 113 -17.88 -10.69 -3.18
C ARG A 113 -16.60 -10.67 -2.33
N VAL A 114 -15.43 -10.71 -2.97
CA VAL A 114 -14.14 -10.73 -2.27
C VAL A 114 -13.76 -9.32 -1.85
N HIS A 115 -13.78 -8.35 -2.75
CA HIS A 115 -13.36 -6.97 -2.48
C HIS A 115 -14.23 -6.30 -1.41
N ASP A 116 -15.56 -6.30 -1.59
CA ASP A 116 -16.49 -5.67 -0.66
C ASP A 116 -16.47 -6.36 0.71
N GLY A 117 -16.26 -7.69 0.74
CA GLY A 117 -16.09 -8.46 1.97
C GLY A 117 -14.87 -8.03 2.79
N VAL A 118 -13.80 -7.58 2.15
CA VAL A 118 -12.57 -7.08 2.79
C VAL A 118 -12.68 -5.61 3.15
N THR A 119 -13.24 -4.79 2.26
CA THR A 119 -13.44 -3.34 2.48
C THR A 119 -14.61 -3.03 3.41
N ARG A 120 -15.53 -3.98 3.59
CA ARG A 120 -16.79 -3.83 4.34
C ARG A 120 -17.64 -2.65 3.83
N ALA A 121 -17.62 -2.44 2.52
CA ALA A 121 -18.36 -1.37 1.85
C ALA A 121 -19.00 -1.94 0.57
N LYS A 122 -20.31 -2.23 0.63
CA LYS A 122 -21.07 -2.76 -0.52
C LYS A 122 -20.96 -1.80 -1.72
N GLY A 123 -20.69 -2.36 -2.91
CA GLY A 123 -20.52 -1.60 -4.15
C GLY A 123 -19.16 -0.89 -4.28
N SER A 124 -18.24 -1.09 -3.33
CA SER A 124 -16.90 -0.51 -3.42
C SER A 124 -16.11 -1.09 -4.59
N PHE A 125 -16.29 -2.38 -4.91
CA PHE A 125 -15.63 -3.01 -6.04
C PHE A 125 -15.94 -2.31 -7.36
N ASP A 126 -17.22 -2.11 -7.67
CA ASP A 126 -17.64 -1.53 -8.95
C ASP A 126 -17.11 -0.10 -9.12
N GLN A 127 -17.18 0.69 -8.05
CA GLN A 127 -16.63 2.04 -8.05
C GLN A 127 -15.10 2.05 -8.17
N THR A 128 -14.39 1.20 -7.43
CA THR A 128 -12.93 1.08 -7.51
C THR A 128 -12.49 0.63 -8.89
N LEU A 129 -13.16 -0.36 -9.49
CA LEU A 129 -12.88 -0.86 -10.82
C LEU A 129 -13.10 0.22 -11.90
N ALA A 130 -14.22 0.96 -11.82
CA ALA A 130 -14.48 2.09 -12.72
C ALA A 130 -13.39 3.17 -12.58
N GLY A 131 -12.99 3.50 -11.34
CA GLY A 131 -11.91 4.45 -11.08
C GLY A 131 -10.56 3.99 -11.62
N LEU A 132 -10.23 2.70 -11.48
CA LEU A 132 -9.00 2.13 -12.00
C LEU A 132 -8.98 2.16 -13.55
N ARG A 133 -10.11 1.86 -14.20
CA ARG A 133 -10.25 1.96 -15.67
C ARG A 133 -10.07 3.41 -16.16
N ASN A 134 -10.68 4.38 -15.47
CA ASN A 134 -10.51 5.79 -15.81
C ASN A 134 -9.04 6.23 -15.67
N ALA A 135 -8.36 5.80 -14.62
CA ALA A 135 -6.95 6.08 -14.40
C ALA A 135 -6.05 5.42 -15.47
N ALA A 136 -6.32 4.16 -15.83
CA ALA A 136 -5.60 3.44 -16.88
C ALA A 136 -5.75 4.14 -18.25
N ALA A 137 -6.95 4.58 -18.59
CA ALA A 137 -7.20 5.33 -19.84
C ALA A 137 -6.40 6.65 -19.90
N GLY A 138 -6.22 7.33 -18.76
CA GLY A 138 -5.47 8.58 -18.67
C GLY A 138 -3.96 8.42 -18.55
N LYS A 139 -3.45 7.24 -18.17
CA LYS A 139 -2.07 7.10 -17.69
C LYS A 139 -1.00 7.55 -18.71
N LYS A 140 -1.14 7.23 -19.99
CA LYS A 140 -0.19 7.64 -21.03
C LYS A 140 -0.17 9.16 -21.23
N ARG A 141 -1.36 9.78 -21.27
CA ARG A 141 -1.52 11.23 -21.45
C ARG A 141 -0.86 12.04 -20.33
N PHE A 142 -0.93 11.55 -19.10
CA PHE A 142 -0.42 12.23 -17.91
C PHE A 142 0.95 11.72 -17.42
N GLY A 143 1.57 10.75 -18.13
CA GLY A 143 2.86 10.17 -17.72
C GLY A 143 2.79 9.47 -16.37
N LEU A 144 1.64 8.86 -16.04
CA LEU A 144 1.33 8.30 -14.74
C LEU A 144 1.82 6.86 -14.64
N ARG A 145 2.50 6.52 -13.55
CA ARG A 145 2.72 5.14 -13.13
C ARG A 145 1.51 4.67 -12.35
N LEU A 146 0.83 3.65 -12.85
CA LEU A 146 -0.36 3.08 -12.24
C LEU A 146 0.00 1.82 -11.43
N VAL A 147 -0.26 1.87 -10.14
CA VAL A 147 0.04 0.80 -9.18
C VAL A 147 -1.26 0.31 -8.55
N THR A 148 -1.38 -0.99 -8.31
CA THR A 148 -2.43 -1.52 -7.44
C THR A 148 -1.84 -2.05 -6.15
N SER A 149 -2.55 -1.88 -5.04
CA SER A 149 -2.20 -2.42 -3.74
C SER A 149 -3.27 -3.38 -3.26
N THR A 150 -2.89 -4.62 -3.01
CA THR A 150 -3.76 -5.66 -2.46
C THR A 150 -3.26 -6.08 -1.10
N VAL A 151 -4.00 -5.74 -0.03
CA VAL A 151 -3.70 -6.31 1.27
C VAL A 151 -4.16 -7.75 1.29
N VAL A 152 -3.20 -8.67 1.43
CA VAL A 152 -3.43 -10.11 1.43
C VAL A 152 -3.79 -10.55 2.85
N THR A 153 -4.93 -11.21 2.97
CA THR A 153 -5.50 -11.72 4.23
C THR A 153 -6.01 -13.16 4.01
N ALA A 154 -6.41 -13.85 5.05
CA ALA A 154 -7.08 -15.15 4.94
C ALA A 154 -8.31 -15.12 3.99
N ARG A 155 -8.92 -13.95 3.79
CA ARG A 155 -10.15 -13.83 2.98
C ARG A 155 -9.91 -13.78 1.47
N ASN A 156 -8.73 -13.36 1.05
CA ASN A 156 -8.43 -13.20 -0.37
C ASN A 156 -7.15 -13.92 -0.83
N LEU A 157 -6.42 -14.56 0.08
CA LEU A 157 -5.20 -15.34 -0.26
C LEU A 157 -5.49 -16.40 -1.33
N GLY A 158 -6.55 -17.19 -1.18
CA GLY A 158 -6.96 -18.22 -2.14
C GLY A 158 -7.45 -17.68 -3.50
N HIS A 159 -7.73 -16.37 -3.58
CA HIS A 159 -8.19 -15.67 -4.79
C HIS A 159 -7.07 -14.96 -5.57
N LEU A 160 -5.81 -15.02 -5.09
CA LEU A 160 -4.69 -14.38 -5.80
C LEU A 160 -4.51 -14.90 -7.24
N PRO A 161 -4.70 -16.21 -7.55
CA PRO A 161 -4.64 -16.71 -8.93
C PRO A 161 -5.65 -16.06 -9.88
N GLU A 162 -6.76 -15.55 -9.38
CA GLU A 162 -7.78 -14.81 -10.14
C GLU A 162 -7.46 -13.30 -10.17
N ILE A 163 -6.96 -12.76 -9.05
CA ILE A 163 -6.69 -11.33 -8.88
C ILE A 163 -5.54 -10.87 -9.79
N LEU A 164 -4.43 -11.61 -9.86
CA LEU A 164 -3.27 -11.19 -10.62
C LEU A 164 -3.55 -11.05 -12.13
N PRO A 165 -4.12 -12.04 -12.83
CA PRO A 165 -4.48 -11.89 -14.24
C PRO A 165 -5.51 -10.79 -14.47
N PHE A 166 -6.52 -10.68 -13.59
CA PHE A 166 -7.54 -9.64 -13.67
C PHE A 166 -6.93 -8.24 -13.64
N LEU A 167 -6.03 -7.97 -12.68
CA LEU A 167 -5.37 -6.67 -12.55
C LEU A 167 -4.40 -6.39 -13.71
N SER A 168 -3.67 -7.41 -14.18
CA SER A 168 -2.79 -7.28 -15.34
C SER A 168 -3.55 -6.90 -16.60
N GLY A 169 -4.77 -7.42 -16.78
CA GLY A 169 -5.69 -7.05 -17.86
C GLY A 169 -6.18 -5.59 -17.84
N LEU A 170 -6.00 -4.90 -16.71
CA LEU A 170 -6.30 -3.46 -16.55
C LEU A 170 -5.09 -2.55 -16.83
N GLU A 171 -4.04 -3.08 -17.44
CA GLU A 171 -2.82 -2.36 -17.84
C GLU A 171 -2.12 -1.62 -16.69
N VAL A 172 -2.17 -2.17 -15.47
CA VAL A 172 -1.41 -1.63 -14.33
C VAL A 172 0.08 -1.94 -14.50
N ASP A 173 0.95 -1.03 -14.06
CA ASP A 173 2.40 -1.18 -14.21
C ASP A 173 2.97 -2.09 -13.11
N THR A 174 2.43 -1.97 -11.89
CA THR A 174 2.90 -2.73 -10.73
C THR A 174 1.72 -3.16 -9.86
N MET A 175 1.76 -4.39 -9.41
CA MET A 175 0.84 -4.95 -8.41
C MET A 175 1.62 -5.20 -7.12
N VAL A 176 1.24 -4.53 -6.02
CA VAL A 176 1.84 -4.72 -4.70
C VAL A 176 0.93 -5.62 -3.88
N LEU A 177 1.44 -6.75 -3.44
CA LEU A 177 0.81 -7.67 -2.52
C LEU A 177 1.35 -7.41 -1.11
N ASN A 178 0.58 -6.75 -0.28
CA ASN A 178 0.95 -6.45 1.10
C ASN A 178 0.37 -7.52 2.03
N VAL A 179 1.20 -8.33 2.65
CA VAL A 179 0.71 -9.21 3.72
C VAL A 179 0.19 -8.35 4.87
N VAL A 180 -0.99 -8.70 5.38
CA VAL A 180 -1.66 -7.90 6.41
C VAL A 180 -0.76 -7.58 7.59
N GLU A 181 -0.65 -6.30 7.90
CA GLU A 181 0.15 -5.79 9.01
C GLU A 181 -0.67 -5.77 10.31
N PRO A 182 -0.11 -6.20 11.45
CA PRO A 182 -0.81 -6.24 12.74
C PRO A 182 -0.88 -4.87 13.42
N SER A 183 -1.50 -3.89 12.76
CA SER A 183 -1.73 -2.54 13.31
C SER A 183 -3.17 -2.08 13.06
N GLY A 184 -3.62 -1.03 13.74
CA GLY A 184 -4.98 -0.50 13.63
C GLY A 184 -6.07 -1.55 13.86
N GLU A 185 -7.07 -1.59 13.00
CA GLU A 185 -8.17 -2.58 13.04
C GLU A 185 -7.68 -4.01 12.82
N ALA A 186 -6.63 -4.20 11.99
CA ALA A 186 -6.04 -5.51 11.77
C ALA A 186 -5.49 -6.13 13.06
N ARG A 187 -4.91 -5.34 13.97
CA ARG A 187 -4.36 -5.84 15.24
C ARG A 187 -5.40 -6.57 16.08
N ARG A 188 -6.62 -6.02 16.15
CA ARG A 188 -7.73 -6.61 16.93
C ARG A 188 -8.22 -7.93 16.36
N ARG A 189 -7.95 -8.20 15.09
CA ARG A 189 -8.45 -9.35 14.32
C ARG A 189 -7.33 -10.15 13.68
N PHE A 190 -6.09 -9.91 14.07
CA PHE A 190 -4.91 -10.39 13.38
C PHE A 190 -4.92 -11.91 13.19
N GLU A 191 -5.24 -12.67 14.23
CA GLU A 191 -5.31 -14.13 14.16
C GLU A 191 -6.32 -14.66 13.14
N LYS A 192 -7.43 -13.92 12.92
CA LYS A 192 -8.47 -14.27 11.92
C LYS A 192 -8.13 -13.80 10.52
N LEU A 193 -7.31 -12.75 10.41
CA LEU A 193 -6.94 -12.15 9.13
C LEU A 193 -5.61 -12.68 8.59
N ALA A 194 -4.70 -13.06 9.49
CA ALA A 194 -3.37 -13.53 9.15
C ALA A 194 -3.25 -15.03 9.44
N PRO A 195 -3.32 -15.91 8.44
CA PRO A 195 -2.87 -17.29 8.59
C PRO A 195 -1.36 -17.34 8.88
N PRO A 196 -0.81 -18.52 9.23
CA PRO A 196 0.63 -18.69 9.31
C PRO A 196 1.37 -18.18 8.09
N TYR A 197 2.56 -17.62 8.28
CA TYR A 197 3.31 -17.03 7.16
C TYR A 197 3.68 -18.04 6.08
N ARG A 198 3.87 -19.33 6.44
CA ARG A 198 4.06 -20.41 5.47
C ARG A 198 2.85 -20.56 4.52
N GLU A 199 1.63 -20.31 5.00
CA GLU A 199 0.43 -20.35 4.15
C GLU A 199 0.38 -19.13 3.23
N PHE A 200 0.73 -17.93 3.71
CA PHE A 200 0.91 -16.78 2.83
C PHE A 200 1.95 -17.05 1.76
N SER A 201 3.13 -17.57 2.15
CA SER A 201 4.21 -17.93 1.23
C SER A 201 3.74 -18.92 0.17
N ALA A 202 3.09 -20.01 0.58
CA ALA A 202 2.59 -21.03 -0.33
C ALA A 202 1.53 -20.49 -1.29
N GLY A 203 0.54 -19.72 -0.77
CA GLY A 203 -0.53 -19.15 -1.58
C GLY A 203 -0.05 -18.10 -2.56
N ILE A 204 0.85 -17.22 -2.13
CA ILE A 204 1.46 -16.20 -2.99
C ILE A 204 2.36 -16.88 -4.04
N GLY A 205 3.22 -17.81 -3.63
CA GLY A 205 4.11 -18.55 -4.54
C GLY A 205 3.32 -19.28 -5.64
N LYS A 206 2.24 -19.98 -5.27
CA LYS A 206 1.35 -20.63 -6.23
C LYS A 206 0.73 -19.64 -7.23
N ALA A 207 0.29 -18.47 -6.75
CA ALA A 207 -0.30 -17.46 -7.62
C ALA A 207 0.73 -16.86 -8.58
N LEU A 208 1.97 -16.63 -8.12
CA LEU A 208 3.06 -16.09 -8.94
C LEU A 208 3.54 -17.10 -9.98
N GLN A 209 3.66 -18.40 -9.64
CA GLN A 209 4.04 -19.45 -10.59
C GLN A 209 3.05 -19.57 -11.75
N GLY A 210 1.76 -19.34 -11.51
CA GLY A 210 0.73 -19.35 -12.55
C GLY A 210 0.54 -18.02 -13.27
N PHE A 211 1.30 -16.99 -12.92
CA PHE A 211 1.12 -15.65 -13.46
C PHE A 211 2.11 -15.36 -14.61
N SER A 212 1.58 -15.10 -15.80
CA SER A 212 2.35 -14.75 -17.01
C SER A 212 2.06 -13.34 -17.55
N GLY A 213 1.42 -12.49 -16.74
CA GLY A 213 1.07 -11.11 -17.12
C GLY A 213 2.30 -10.20 -17.21
N ARG A 214 2.11 -9.02 -17.82
CA ARG A 214 3.19 -8.03 -18.03
C ARG A 214 3.45 -7.13 -16.82
N SER A 215 2.53 -7.03 -15.89
CA SER A 215 2.66 -6.18 -14.71
C SER A 215 3.72 -6.75 -13.76
N ARG A 216 4.56 -5.87 -13.22
CA ARG A 216 5.49 -6.27 -12.14
C ARG A 216 4.71 -6.62 -10.89
N VAL A 217 5.03 -7.72 -10.23
CA VAL A 217 4.49 -8.05 -8.91
C VAL A 217 5.55 -7.81 -7.84
N VAL A 218 5.14 -7.17 -6.74
CA VAL A 218 5.97 -6.92 -5.56
C VAL A 218 5.25 -7.46 -4.34
N VAL A 219 5.94 -8.21 -3.50
CA VAL A 219 5.40 -8.81 -2.27
C VAL A 219 6.05 -8.15 -1.06
N GLU A 220 5.25 -7.58 -0.18
CA GLU A 220 5.69 -6.91 1.04
C GLU A 220 5.12 -7.56 2.29
N GLY A 221 5.84 -7.44 3.41
CA GLY A 221 5.38 -7.90 4.71
C GLY A 221 5.75 -9.35 5.06
N LEU A 222 6.44 -10.09 4.17
CA LEU A 222 7.01 -11.40 4.50
C LEU A 222 8.52 -11.29 4.77
N PRO A 223 9.06 -12.07 5.73
CA PRO A 223 10.49 -12.32 5.83
C PRO A 223 11.02 -12.97 4.55
N PHE A 224 12.20 -12.57 4.08
CA PHE A 224 12.74 -13.06 2.80
C PHE A 224 12.96 -14.58 2.76
N CYS A 225 13.25 -15.20 3.90
CA CYS A 225 13.35 -16.66 4.00
C CYS A 225 12.02 -17.40 3.73
N LEU A 226 10.91 -16.70 3.70
CA LEU A 226 9.60 -17.22 3.30
C LEU A 226 9.22 -16.82 1.86
N CYS A 227 10.11 -16.13 1.15
CA CYS A 227 9.94 -15.76 -0.26
C CYS A 227 10.85 -16.58 -1.20
N GLU A 228 11.40 -17.73 -0.75
CA GLU A 228 12.45 -18.46 -1.49
C GLU A 228 12.07 -18.79 -2.94
N GLY A 229 10.83 -19.14 -3.22
CA GLY A 229 10.34 -19.44 -4.57
C GLY A 229 9.98 -18.21 -5.42
N PHE A 230 10.08 -16.97 -4.84
CA PHE A 230 9.73 -15.71 -5.51
C PHE A 230 10.50 -14.51 -4.91
N LEU A 231 11.76 -14.73 -4.57
CA LEU A 231 12.60 -13.72 -3.90
C LEU A 231 12.77 -12.44 -4.75
N GLU A 232 12.74 -12.57 -6.08
CA GLU A 232 12.79 -11.45 -7.02
C GLU A 232 11.55 -10.53 -6.92
N ALA A 233 10.43 -11.06 -6.43
CA ALA A 233 9.22 -10.30 -6.15
C ALA A 233 9.22 -9.68 -4.75
N ALA A 234 10.13 -10.07 -3.86
CA ALA A 234 10.19 -9.53 -2.50
C ALA A 234 10.52 -8.04 -2.52
N GLY A 235 9.60 -7.23 -1.96
CA GLY A 235 9.74 -5.77 -1.89
C GLY A 235 10.77 -5.35 -0.85
N LEU A 236 11.65 -4.43 -1.25
CA LEU A 236 12.50 -3.71 -0.30
C LEU A 236 11.68 -2.64 0.40
N ARG A 237 11.88 -2.51 1.71
CA ARG A 237 11.17 -1.51 2.51
C ARG A 237 11.59 -0.10 2.17
N GLU A 238 10.60 0.79 2.23
CA GLU A 238 10.82 2.22 2.21
C GLU A 238 11.03 2.74 3.64
N GLU A 239 11.89 3.73 3.81
CA GLU A 239 11.95 4.55 5.02
C GLU A 239 10.84 5.59 4.91
N ILE A 240 9.84 5.45 5.77
CA ILE A 240 8.66 6.30 5.76
C ILE A 240 8.87 7.47 6.72
N HIS A 241 8.81 8.68 6.20
CA HIS A 241 8.75 9.89 6.99
C HIS A 241 7.28 10.28 7.15
N LEU A 242 6.68 9.87 8.26
CA LEU A 242 5.26 10.11 8.54
C LEU A 242 5.09 11.30 9.46
N LEU A 243 4.16 12.18 9.11
CA LEU A 243 3.72 13.23 9.99
C LEU A 243 2.69 12.73 11.01
N GLU A 244 3.00 12.92 12.29
CA GLU A 244 2.05 12.78 13.39
C GLU A 244 1.90 14.13 14.12
N GLY A 245 0.79 14.85 13.86
CA GLY A 245 0.59 16.23 14.33
C GLY A 245 1.56 17.18 13.61
N LYS A 246 2.32 17.99 14.37
CA LYS A 246 3.34 18.90 13.82
C LYS A 246 4.75 18.30 13.73
N GLU A 247 4.93 17.05 14.15
CA GLU A 247 6.23 16.39 14.18
C GLU A 247 6.38 15.39 13.02
N LEU A 248 7.45 15.54 12.25
CA LEU A 248 7.87 14.54 11.29
C LEU A 248 8.63 13.44 12.03
N LYS A 249 8.07 12.24 12.01
CA LYS A 249 8.72 11.04 12.57
C LYS A 249 9.23 10.16 11.44
N ALA A 250 10.54 9.98 11.39
CA ALA A 250 11.10 8.90 10.60
C ALA A 250 10.67 7.57 11.24
N LEU A 251 9.95 6.75 10.49
CA LEU A 251 9.59 5.41 10.91
C LEU A 251 10.65 4.45 10.37
N PRO A 252 11.59 3.99 11.21
CA PRO A 252 12.58 3.05 10.74
C PRO A 252 11.88 1.76 10.27
N PRO A 253 12.44 1.10 9.24
CA PRO A 253 11.83 -0.10 8.64
C PRO A 253 11.57 -1.23 9.64
N ASP A 254 12.31 -1.28 10.74
CA ASP A 254 12.24 -2.30 11.78
C ASP A 254 11.34 -1.94 12.98
N ARG A 255 10.68 -0.76 12.95
CA ARG A 255 9.80 -0.33 14.06
C ARG A 255 8.82 -1.42 14.51
N PHE A 256 8.23 -2.11 13.56
CA PHE A 256 7.21 -3.15 13.82
C PHE A 256 7.74 -4.57 13.68
N HIS A 257 9.04 -4.74 13.37
CA HIS A 257 9.64 -6.03 13.09
C HIS A 257 10.75 -6.36 14.09
N VAL A 258 11.07 -7.63 14.14
CA VAL A 258 12.18 -8.16 14.96
C VAL A 258 12.94 -9.20 14.14
N LYS A 259 14.25 -9.22 14.34
CA LYS A 259 15.14 -10.30 13.91
C LYS A 259 15.37 -11.23 15.09
N THR A 260 15.48 -12.50 14.81
CA THR A 260 15.63 -13.56 15.81
C THR A 260 16.99 -14.24 15.67
N ALA A 261 17.30 -15.19 16.53
CA ALA A 261 18.51 -16.02 16.41
C ALA A 261 18.61 -16.71 15.05
N ALA A 262 17.47 -17.06 14.42
CA ALA A 262 17.44 -17.63 13.07
C ALA A 262 17.98 -16.66 11.99
N CYS A 263 18.02 -15.35 12.27
CA CYS A 263 18.52 -14.33 11.35
C CYS A 263 20.04 -14.09 11.47
N THR A 264 20.69 -14.64 12.51
CA THR A 264 22.13 -14.50 12.73
C THR A 264 22.90 -15.22 11.64
N GLY A 265 23.77 -14.49 10.91
CA GLY A 265 24.53 -15.02 9.78
C GLY A 265 23.71 -15.31 8.51
N CYS A 266 22.47 -14.84 8.43
CA CYS A 266 21.68 -14.90 7.21
C CYS A 266 22.22 -13.90 6.16
N ARG A 267 22.46 -14.35 4.92
CA ARG A 267 23.05 -13.56 3.84
C ARG A 267 22.25 -12.31 3.47
N VAL A 268 20.94 -12.37 3.59
CA VAL A 268 20.02 -11.26 3.24
C VAL A 268 19.54 -10.49 4.46
N SER A 269 20.11 -10.73 5.64
CA SER A 269 19.68 -10.09 6.88
C SER A 269 19.70 -8.57 6.82
N HIS A 270 20.63 -7.97 6.10
CA HIS A 270 20.77 -6.51 5.94
C HIS A 270 19.64 -5.88 5.12
N LEU A 271 18.96 -6.64 4.25
CA LEU A 271 17.84 -6.20 3.42
C LEU A 271 16.48 -6.63 4.00
N CYS A 272 16.46 -7.78 4.71
CA CYS A 272 15.24 -8.38 5.22
C CYS A 272 14.70 -7.58 6.41
N PRO A 273 13.40 -7.28 6.43
CA PRO A 273 12.79 -6.61 7.58
C PRO A 273 12.77 -7.47 8.85
N GLY A 274 12.82 -8.78 8.74
CA GLY A 274 12.50 -9.69 9.81
C GLY A 274 11.00 -10.00 9.87
N ILE A 275 10.51 -10.40 11.04
CA ILE A 275 9.13 -10.80 11.29
C ILE A 275 8.40 -9.71 12.10
N PHE A 276 7.11 -9.51 11.89
CA PHE A 276 6.32 -8.60 12.72
C PHE A 276 6.38 -9.02 14.20
N LYS A 277 6.67 -8.06 15.09
CA LYS A 277 6.76 -8.31 16.56
C LYS A 277 5.49 -8.97 17.09
N VAL A 278 4.31 -8.48 16.66
CA VAL A 278 3.02 -9.05 17.07
C VAL A 278 2.87 -10.50 16.61
N TYR A 279 3.31 -10.80 15.38
CA TYR A 279 3.29 -12.18 14.88
C TYR A 279 4.23 -13.08 15.69
N ALA A 280 5.46 -12.62 15.95
CA ALA A 280 6.44 -13.38 16.74
C ALA A 280 5.92 -13.71 18.15
N VAL A 281 5.20 -12.77 18.77
CA VAL A 281 4.58 -12.97 20.10
C VAL A 281 3.41 -13.97 20.04
N SER A 282 2.55 -13.87 19.01
CA SER A 282 1.33 -14.69 18.95
C SER A 282 1.54 -16.09 18.37
N ARG A 283 2.52 -16.28 17.47
CA ARG A 283 2.73 -17.53 16.72
C ARG A 283 4.15 -18.08 16.79
N GLY A 284 5.07 -17.35 17.46
CA GLY A 284 6.47 -17.72 17.54
C GLY A 284 7.24 -17.42 16.25
N THR A 285 8.43 -17.98 16.14
CA THR A 285 9.41 -17.69 15.08
C THR A 285 9.96 -18.95 14.41
N SER A 286 9.36 -20.12 14.66
CA SER A 286 9.81 -21.43 14.14
C SER A 286 9.75 -21.55 12.61
N GLU A 287 9.02 -20.66 11.93
CA GLU A 287 8.93 -20.63 10.47
C GLU A 287 10.16 -19.95 9.82
N LEU A 288 10.97 -19.22 10.60
CA LEU A 288 12.14 -18.51 10.08
C LEU A 288 13.34 -19.47 9.91
N ARG A 289 14.09 -19.23 8.85
CA ARG A 289 15.33 -19.96 8.55
C ARG A 289 16.38 -19.02 7.95
N LYS A 290 17.62 -19.49 7.90
CA LYS A 290 18.72 -18.81 7.19
C LYS A 290 18.55 -18.98 5.67
N LEU A 291 18.88 -17.95 4.90
CA LEU A 291 19.14 -17.98 3.47
C LEU A 291 20.64 -17.87 3.21
#